data_786413204415be9e137d828a0530da78
#
_entry.id   786413204415be9e137d828a0530da78
#
_cell.length_a   1.000
_cell.length_b   1.000
_cell.length_c   1.000
_cell.angle_alpha   90.00
_cell.angle_beta   90.00
_cell.angle_gamma   90.00
#
_symmetry.space_group_name_H-M   'P 1'
#
loop_
_entity.id
_entity.type
_entity.pdbx_description
1 polymer ?
#
loop_
_entity_poly.entity_id
_entity_poly.type
_entity_poly.pdbx_seq_one_letter_code
_entity_poly.pdbx_strand_id
1 'polypeptide(L)'
;DATGVVNQDLLLRKASGYAFYNTSPFTLRDLRARATQSQLQTDFRAYLDGFSSNVGEIIDNFEFRNQIPRLSKADALGSLIEKFLDPAINLSPDPVLNGDGSVKLPGLDNHGMGTVFEELLRRFNEENNEEAGEHWTPRDVVRLMAQLIFLPIADAIESGTYLLYDGACGTGGMLTVAEETLQELAQ
;
A
#
# COMPACT_ATOMS: atom_id res chain seq x y z
N ASP A 1 -4.15 -12.87 -33.65
CA ASP A 1 -3.17 -13.81 -33.11
C ASP A 1 -3.66 -15.24 -33.23
N ALA A 2 -2.99 -16.02 -34.08
CA ALA A 2 -3.42 -17.37 -34.48
C ALA A 2 -3.01 -18.47 -33.48
N THR A 3 -2.67 -18.16 -32.24
CA THR A 3 -2.13 -19.15 -31.29
C THR A 3 -3.03 -19.50 -30.12
N GLY A 4 -4.20 -18.90 -29.96
CA GLY A 4 -5.17 -19.31 -28.93
C GLY A 4 -4.64 -19.32 -27.48
N VAL A 5 -3.46 -18.75 -27.21
CA VAL A 5 -2.89 -18.63 -25.86
C VAL A 5 -3.64 -17.53 -25.15
N VAL A 6 -4.56 -17.93 -24.28
CA VAL A 6 -5.25 -17.02 -23.38
C VAL A 6 -4.20 -16.44 -22.42
N ASN A 7 -4.04 -15.12 -22.39
CA ASN A 7 -3.17 -14.47 -21.44
C ASN A 7 -3.78 -14.60 -20.03
N GLN A 8 -3.34 -15.61 -19.30
CA GLN A 8 -3.84 -15.94 -17.96
C GLN A 8 -3.68 -14.77 -16.98
N ASP A 9 -2.60 -14.01 -17.06
CA ASP A 9 -2.34 -12.84 -16.21
C ASP A 9 -3.44 -11.78 -16.40
N LEU A 10 -3.77 -11.47 -17.66
CA LEU A 10 -4.83 -10.50 -17.98
C LEU A 10 -6.20 -10.95 -17.45
N LEU A 11 -6.52 -12.24 -17.57
CA LEU A 11 -7.77 -12.78 -17.05
C LEU A 11 -7.85 -12.72 -15.53
N LEU A 12 -6.75 -13.05 -14.84
CA LEU A 12 -6.69 -13.02 -13.38
C LEU A 12 -6.80 -11.58 -12.85
N ARG A 13 -6.15 -10.61 -13.48
CA ARG A 13 -6.31 -9.18 -13.15
C ARG A 13 -7.75 -8.71 -13.38
N LYS A 14 -8.35 -9.09 -14.49
CA LYS A 14 -9.75 -8.76 -14.76
C LYS A 14 -10.71 -9.39 -13.73
N ALA A 15 -10.44 -10.62 -13.31
CA ALA A 15 -11.24 -11.33 -12.33
C ALA A 15 -11.08 -10.74 -10.92
N SER A 16 -9.89 -10.29 -10.55
CA SER A 16 -9.64 -9.65 -9.25
C SER A 16 -10.22 -8.24 -9.15
N GLY A 17 -10.40 -7.54 -10.29
CA GLY A 17 -10.77 -6.13 -10.33
C GLY A 17 -9.65 -5.15 -9.97
N TYR A 18 -8.41 -5.65 -9.78
CA TYR A 18 -7.24 -4.88 -9.42
C TYR A 18 -6.09 -5.06 -10.43
N ALA A 19 -5.08 -4.19 -10.37
CA ALA A 19 -3.85 -4.33 -11.16
C ALA A 19 -2.99 -5.53 -10.75
N PHE A 20 -3.44 -6.32 -9.77
CA PHE A 20 -2.77 -7.51 -9.26
C PHE A 20 -3.77 -8.59 -8.82
N TYR A 21 -3.27 -9.77 -8.55
CA TYR A 21 -4.05 -10.89 -8.01
C TYR A 21 -3.19 -11.74 -7.07
N ASN A 22 -3.82 -12.65 -6.34
CA ASN A 22 -3.14 -13.68 -5.57
C ASN A 22 -3.81 -15.04 -5.83
N THR A 23 -3.01 -16.03 -6.21
CA THR A 23 -3.46 -17.41 -6.49
C THR A 23 -3.19 -18.37 -5.34
N SER A 24 -2.69 -17.87 -4.20
CA SER A 24 -2.48 -18.68 -3.01
C SER A 24 -3.79 -19.33 -2.54
N PRO A 25 -3.76 -20.58 -2.07
CA PRO A 25 -4.92 -21.19 -1.44
C PRO A 25 -5.24 -20.60 -0.05
N PHE A 26 -4.39 -19.71 0.47
CA PHE A 26 -4.52 -19.11 1.79
C PHE A 26 -4.95 -17.65 1.72
N THR A 27 -5.77 -17.25 2.69
CA THR A 27 -6.01 -15.86 3.06
C THR A 27 -5.28 -15.54 4.37
N LEU A 28 -5.14 -14.26 4.74
CA LEU A 28 -4.58 -13.90 6.05
C LEU A 28 -5.40 -14.48 7.21
N ARG A 29 -6.72 -14.66 7.04
CA ARG A 29 -7.58 -15.29 8.05
C ARG A 29 -7.25 -16.77 8.25
N ASP A 30 -6.95 -17.48 7.17
CA ASP A 30 -6.55 -18.90 7.25
C ASP A 30 -5.20 -19.03 7.95
N LEU A 31 -4.28 -18.08 7.70
CA LEU A 31 -2.97 -18.05 8.34
C LEU A 31 -3.06 -17.78 9.84
N ARG A 32 -3.99 -16.93 10.28
CA ARG A 32 -4.25 -16.69 11.71
C ARG A 32 -4.59 -17.97 12.47
N ALA A 33 -5.28 -18.92 11.84
CA ALA A 33 -5.73 -20.16 12.46
C ALA A 33 -4.62 -21.23 12.59
N ARG A 34 -3.37 -20.95 12.17
CA ARG A 34 -2.28 -21.94 12.21
C ARG A 34 -1.80 -22.21 13.63
N ALA A 35 -1.72 -23.49 13.96
CA ALA A 35 -1.42 -23.94 15.32
C ALA A 35 0.07 -23.80 15.70
N THR A 36 0.98 -23.78 14.74
CA THR A 36 2.43 -23.74 14.98
C THR A 36 3.12 -22.64 14.19
N GLN A 37 4.18 -22.08 14.76
CA GLN A 37 5.01 -21.04 14.10
C GLN A 37 5.66 -21.55 12.80
N SER A 38 6.09 -22.82 12.78
CA SER A 38 6.67 -23.41 11.57
C SER A 38 5.67 -23.53 10.42
N GLN A 39 4.44 -23.96 10.72
CA GLN A 39 3.36 -24.02 9.74
C GLN A 39 2.98 -22.63 9.26
N LEU A 40 2.83 -21.69 10.19
CA LEU A 40 2.51 -20.30 9.87
C LEU A 40 3.57 -19.68 8.94
N GLN A 41 4.85 -19.88 9.24
CA GLN A 41 5.95 -19.37 8.42
C GLN A 41 5.91 -19.95 7.00
N THR A 42 5.66 -21.25 6.86
CA THR A 42 5.60 -21.92 5.55
C THR A 42 4.41 -21.43 4.73
N ASP A 43 3.24 -21.39 5.34
CA ASP A 43 2.01 -20.99 4.66
C ASP A 43 1.99 -19.48 4.33
N PHE A 44 2.60 -18.66 5.18
CA PHE A 44 2.75 -17.23 4.89
C PHE A 44 3.68 -16.97 3.70
N ARG A 45 4.76 -17.75 3.56
CA ARG A 45 5.60 -17.69 2.35
C ARG A 45 4.79 -18.09 1.11
N ALA A 46 4.05 -19.19 1.18
CA ALA A 46 3.21 -19.63 0.06
C ALA A 46 2.12 -18.59 -0.29
N TYR A 47 1.59 -17.88 0.72
CA TYR A 47 0.68 -16.76 0.50
C TYR A 47 1.36 -15.61 -0.28
N LEU A 48 2.58 -15.23 0.09
CA LEU A 48 3.33 -14.18 -0.60
C LEU A 48 3.73 -14.61 -2.03
N ASP A 49 4.06 -15.87 -2.23
CA ASP A 49 4.45 -16.42 -3.54
C ASP A 49 3.26 -16.52 -4.51
N GLY A 50 2.03 -16.46 -3.98
CA GLY A 50 0.81 -16.45 -4.80
C GLY A 50 0.50 -15.12 -5.49
N PHE A 51 1.16 -14.02 -5.11
CA PHE A 51 0.93 -12.72 -5.75
C PHE A 51 1.44 -12.67 -7.19
N SER A 52 0.77 -11.87 -8.00
CA SER A 52 1.19 -11.55 -9.37
C SER A 52 2.60 -10.94 -9.41
N SER A 53 3.29 -11.08 -10.54
CA SER A 53 4.71 -10.71 -10.69
C SER A 53 5.04 -9.28 -10.26
N ASN A 54 4.17 -8.31 -10.57
CA ASN A 54 4.37 -6.92 -10.17
C ASN A 54 4.39 -6.72 -8.64
N VAL A 55 3.52 -7.42 -7.90
CA VAL A 55 3.54 -7.40 -6.43
C VAL A 55 4.69 -8.25 -5.89
N GLY A 56 4.99 -9.38 -6.54
CA GLY A 56 6.14 -10.23 -6.21
C GLY A 56 7.45 -9.44 -6.25
N GLU A 57 7.66 -8.61 -7.28
CA GLU A 57 8.81 -7.72 -7.41
C GLU A 57 8.90 -6.71 -6.26
N ILE A 58 7.77 -6.12 -5.85
CA ILE A 58 7.74 -5.22 -4.69
C ILE A 58 8.14 -5.97 -3.40
N ILE A 59 7.59 -7.17 -3.18
CA ILE A 59 7.91 -8.01 -2.01
C ILE A 59 9.41 -8.35 -1.97
N ASP A 60 10.00 -8.62 -3.12
CA ASP A 60 11.43 -8.94 -3.25
C ASP A 60 12.31 -7.71 -3.01
N ASN A 61 11.96 -6.55 -3.58
CA ASN A 61 12.68 -5.29 -3.40
C ASN A 61 12.68 -4.82 -1.93
N PHE A 62 11.61 -5.07 -1.20
CA PHE A 62 11.55 -4.83 0.25
C PHE A 62 12.22 -5.92 1.09
N GLU A 63 12.77 -6.96 0.47
CA GLU A 63 13.33 -8.13 1.17
C GLU A 63 12.40 -8.73 2.23
N PHE A 64 11.09 -8.64 1.97
CA PHE A 64 10.07 -8.96 2.96
C PHE A 64 10.17 -10.42 3.43
N ARG A 65 10.51 -11.34 2.51
CA ARG A 65 10.70 -12.75 2.84
C ARG A 65 11.82 -13.00 3.85
N ASN A 66 12.83 -12.13 3.88
CA ASN A 66 13.96 -12.22 4.80
C ASN A 66 13.58 -11.83 6.24
N GLN A 67 12.49 -11.08 6.42
CA GLN A 67 12.00 -10.70 7.74
C GLN A 67 11.14 -11.79 8.39
N ILE A 68 10.56 -12.71 7.62
CA ILE A 68 9.67 -13.76 8.14
C ILE A 68 10.34 -14.63 9.21
N PRO A 69 11.59 -15.14 9.03
CA PRO A 69 12.25 -15.92 10.06
C PRO A 69 12.51 -15.12 11.35
N ARG A 70 12.81 -13.82 11.23
CA ARG A 70 13.02 -12.94 12.39
C ARG A 70 11.73 -12.74 13.18
N LEU A 71 10.63 -12.45 12.49
CA LEU A 71 9.31 -12.30 13.10
C LEU A 71 8.84 -13.61 13.75
N SER A 72 9.06 -14.74 13.08
CA SER A 72 8.70 -16.06 13.62
C SER A 72 9.53 -16.40 14.86
N LYS A 73 10.84 -16.13 14.86
CA LYS A 73 11.71 -16.36 16.01
C LYS A 73 11.36 -15.47 17.22
N ALA A 74 10.85 -14.27 16.94
CA ALA A 74 10.39 -13.34 17.98
C ALA A 74 8.94 -13.61 18.43
N ASP A 75 8.29 -14.67 17.92
CA ASP A 75 6.86 -14.97 18.14
C ASP A 75 5.91 -13.82 17.75
N ALA A 76 6.36 -12.96 16.80
CA ALA A 76 5.67 -11.75 16.41
C ALA A 76 4.85 -11.91 15.11
N LEU A 77 5.10 -12.95 14.29
CA LEU A 77 4.44 -13.12 13.00
C LEU A 77 2.92 -13.29 13.14
N GLY A 78 2.47 -14.11 14.08
CA GLY A 78 1.05 -14.31 14.37
C GLY A 78 0.38 -13.02 14.84
N SER A 79 1.00 -12.33 15.79
CA SER A 79 0.51 -11.06 16.32
C SER A 79 0.44 -9.96 15.26
N LEU A 80 1.40 -9.94 14.32
CA LEU A 80 1.38 -9.03 13.17
C LEU A 80 0.16 -9.29 12.28
N ILE A 81 -0.08 -10.56 11.91
CA ILE A 81 -1.25 -10.95 11.11
C ILE A 81 -2.56 -10.57 11.81
N GLU A 82 -2.64 -10.80 13.13
CA GLU A 82 -3.81 -10.39 13.92
C GLU A 82 -4.07 -8.89 13.88
N LYS A 83 -3.03 -8.06 13.90
CA LYS A 83 -3.17 -6.60 13.76
C LYS A 83 -3.75 -6.20 12.41
N PHE A 84 -3.32 -6.82 11.32
CA PHE A 84 -3.90 -6.58 9.99
C PHE A 84 -5.35 -7.08 9.85
N LEU A 85 -5.76 -8.02 10.69
CA LEU A 85 -7.12 -8.58 10.72
C LEU A 85 -8.02 -7.93 11.79
N ASP A 86 -7.53 -6.93 12.50
CA ASP A 86 -8.30 -6.23 13.53
C ASP A 86 -9.54 -5.57 12.88
N PRO A 87 -10.74 -5.87 13.36
CA PRO A 87 -11.98 -5.32 12.81
C PRO A 87 -12.14 -3.81 13.00
N ALA A 88 -11.27 -3.17 13.79
CA ALA A 88 -11.19 -1.72 13.95
C ALA A 88 -10.29 -1.05 12.89
N ILE A 89 -9.59 -1.82 12.07
CA ILE A 89 -8.67 -1.32 11.04
C ILE A 89 -9.26 -1.61 9.66
N ASN A 90 -9.35 -0.58 8.82
CA ASN A 90 -9.67 -0.70 7.41
C ASN A 90 -8.53 -0.09 6.57
N LEU A 91 -7.80 -0.93 5.86
CA LEU A 91 -6.73 -0.52 4.93
C LEU A 91 -7.18 -0.59 3.46
N SER A 92 -8.49 -0.85 3.22
CA SER A 92 -9.07 -0.84 1.88
C SER A 92 -9.45 0.59 1.47
N PRO A 93 -9.36 0.94 0.18
CA PRO A 93 -9.95 2.19 -0.32
C PRO A 93 -11.47 2.24 -0.15
N ASP A 94 -12.12 1.09 -0.07
CA ASP A 94 -13.57 0.99 0.11
C ASP A 94 -13.96 1.07 1.59
N PRO A 95 -15.02 1.82 1.94
CA PRO A 95 -15.51 1.88 3.31
C PRO A 95 -16.14 0.56 3.75
N VAL A 96 -16.00 0.22 5.02
CA VAL A 96 -16.77 -0.86 5.65
C VAL A 96 -18.11 -0.31 6.10
N LEU A 97 -19.21 -0.96 5.68
CA LEU A 97 -20.57 -0.53 6.01
C LEU A 97 -21.16 -1.38 7.13
N ASN A 98 -22.04 -0.77 7.91
CA ASN A 98 -22.96 -1.45 8.82
C ASN A 98 -24.09 -2.14 8.03
N GLY A 99 -24.87 -2.98 8.70
CA GLY A 99 -26.02 -3.66 8.10
C GLY A 99 -27.15 -2.73 7.62
N ASP A 100 -27.17 -1.49 8.08
CA ASP A 100 -28.10 -0.43 7.67
C ASP A 100 -27.58 0.45 6.53
N GLY A 101 -26.37 0.16 6.02
CA GLY A 101 -25.71 0.90 4.95
C GLY A 101 -24.92 2.14 5.42
N SER A 102 -24.94 2.46 6.71
CA SER A 102 -24.10 3.54 7.25
C SER A 102 -22.62 3.13 7.27
N VAL A 103 -21.72 4.12 7.18
CA VAL A 103 -20.27 3.87 7.22
C VAL A 103 -19.85 3.47 8.62
N LYS A 104 -19.29 2.27 8.78
CA LYS A 104 -18.70 1.77 10.02
C LYS A 104 -17.24 2.21 10.14
N LEU A 105 -16.46 2.01 9.08
CA LEU A 105 -15.09 2.46 8.97
C LEU A 105 -14.92 3.14 7.61
N PRO A 106 -14.30 4.33 7.56
CA PRO A 106 -14.02 4.98 6.30
C PRO A 106 -13.05 4.15 5.45
N GLY A 107 -13.08 4.34 4.15
CA GLY A 107 -12.04 3.87 3.25
C GLY A 107 -10.73 4.62 3.52
N LEU A 108 -9.62 3.99 3.21
CA LEU A 108 -8.29 4.56 3.30
C LEU A 108 -7.75 4.75 1.87
N ASP A 109 -7.80 5.97 1.38
CA ASP A 109 -7.25 6.35 0.09
C ASP A 109 -5.70 6.37 0.10
N ASN A 110 -5.09 6.66 -1.05
CA ASN A 110 -3.64 6.71 -1.17
C ASN A 110 -3.01 7.80 -0.28
N HIS A 111 -3.70 8.94 -0.11
CA HIS A 111 -3.25 10.01 0.77
C HIS A 111 -3.26 9.55 2.24
N GLY A 112 -4.35 8.97 2.69
CA GLY A 112 -4.47 8.41 4.03
C GLY A 112 -3.45 7.30 4.30
N MET A 113 -3.21 6.41 3.32
CA MET A 113 -2.19 5.37 3.43
C MET A 113 -0.79 5.97 3.59
N GLY A 114 -0.46 7.01 2.81
CA GLY A 114 0.79 7.75 2.95
C GLY A 114 0.94 8.36 4.36
N THR A 115 -0.13 8.96 4.89
CA THR A 115 -0.14 9.54 6.24
C THR A 115 0.10 8.48 7.32
N VAL A 116 -0.52 7.30 7.19
CA VAL A 116 -0.28 6.16 8.10
C VAL A 116 1.17 5.72 8.06
N PHE A 117 1.74 5.60 6.85
CA PHE A 117 3.14 5.19 6.68
C PHE A 117 4.11 6.21 7.30
N GLU A 118 3.89 7.50 7.07
CA GLU A 118 4.70 8.58 7.65
C GLU A 118 4.63 8.58 9.18
N GLU A 119 3.44 8.37 9.76
CA GLU A 119 3.29 8.29 11.22
C GLU A 119 3.99 7.06 11.81
N LEU A 120 3.97 5.91 11.12
CA LEU A 120 4.71 4.73 11.54
C LEU A 120 6.22 4.98 11.53
N LEU A 121 6.75 5.64 10.48
CA LEU A 121 8.16 6.01 10.41
C LEU A 121 8.54 7.01 11.52
N ARG A 122 7.72 8.01 11.76
CA ARG A 122 7.92 9.00 12.82
C ARG A 122 8.06 8.31 14.18
N ARG A 123 7.12 7.43 14.52
CA ARG A 123 7.15 6.67 15.78
C ARG A 123 8.36 5.77 15.87
N PHE A 124 8.69 5.07 14.78
CA PHE A 124 9.88 4.21 14.74
C PHE A 124 11.16 5.00 15.02
N ASN A 125 11.32 6.18 14.42
CA ASN A 125 12.47 7.04 14.62
C ASN A 125 12.54 7.59 16.05
N GLU A 126 11.40 8.01 16.62
CA GLU A 126 11.33 8.46 18.01
C GLU A 126 11.71 7.36 19.01
N GLU A 127 11.24 6.13 18.80
CA GLU A 127 11.57 4.97 19.65
C GLU A 127 13.04 4.58 19.56
N ASN A 128 13.70 4.81 18.43
CA ASN A 128 15.11 4.49 18.21
C ASN A 128 16.05 5.68 18.47
N ASN A 129 15.56 6.82 18.97
CA ASN A 129 16.32 8.07 19.14
C ASN A 129 17.01 8.56 17.85
N GLU A 130 16.45 8.26 16.69
CA GLU A 130 16.89 8.80 15.42
C GLU A 130 16.26 10.18 15.21
N GLU A 131 17.03 11.14 14.66
CA GLU A 131 16.51 12.48 14.41
C GLU A 131 15.40 12.42 13.32
N ALA A 132 14.16 12.59 13.75
CA ALA A 132 12.97 12.45 12.91
C ALA A 132 12.91 13.44 11.73
N GLY A 133 13.71 14.51 11.79
CA GLY A 133 13.74 15.56 10.76
C GLY A 133 14.49 15.22 9.48
N GLU A 134 15.27 14.13 9.44
CA GLU A 134 16.11 13.80 8.30
C GLU A 134 15.40 12.99 7.20
N HIS A 135 14.21 12.46 7.47
CA HIS A 135 13.63 11.43 6.60
C HIS A 135 12.29 11.78 5.93
N TRP A 136 11.70 12.91 6.23
CA TRP A 136 10.41 13.27 5.61
C TRP A 136 10.17 14.79 5.55
N THR A 137 9.47 15.21 4.49
CA THR A 137 9.03 16.59 4.33
C THR A 137 7.60 16.71 4.87
N PRO A 138 7.31 17.65 5.79
CA PRO A 138 5.97 17.85 6.32
C PRO A 138 4.93 18.03 5.22
N ARG A 139 3.77 17.38 5.33
CA ARG A 139 2.74 17.41 4.28
C ARG A 139 2.23 18.80 3.96
N ASP A 140 2.16 19.68 4.94
CA ASP A 140 1.77 21.07 4.72
C ASP A 140 2.74 21.81 3.80
N VAL A 141 4.04 21.51 3.95
CA VAL A 141 5.10 22.04 3.08
C VAL A 141 4.97 21.44 1.68
N VAL A 142 4.75 20.15 1.58
CA VAL A 142 4.55 19.46 0.28
C VAL A 142 3.34 20.01 -0.43
N ARG A 143 2.22 20.23 0.26
CA ARG A 143 1.01 20.83 -0.31
C ARG A 143 1.27 22.26 -0.78
N LEU A 144 1.96 23.07 0.02
CA LEU A 144 2.37 24.41 -0.39
C LEU A 144 3.22 24.38 -1.66
N MET A 145 4.21 23.47 -1.74
CA MET A 145 5.06 23.32 -2.90
C MET A 145 4.27 22.93 -4.15
N ALA A 146 3.36 21.95 -4.03
CA ALA A 146 2.48 21.56 -5.14
C ALA A 146 1.61 22.74 -5.62
N GLN A 147 1.01 23.49 -4.70
CA GLN A 147 0.22 24.67 -5.04
C GLN A 147 1.05 25.76 -5.72
N LEU A 148 2.27 26.03 -5.24
CA LEU A 148 3.17 27.01 -5.88
C LEU A 148 3.56 26.62 -7.31
N ILE A 149 3.63 25.33 -7.60
CA ILE A 149 3.95 24.81 -8.94
C ILE A 149 2.73 24.90 -9.87
N PHE A 150 1.56 24.45 -9.40
CA PHE A 150 0.40 24.23 -10.30
C PHE A 150 -0.58 25.39 -10.37
N LEU A 151 -0.79 26.16 -9.28
CA LEU A 151 -1.73 27.29 -9.30
C LEU A 151 -1.39 28.36 -10.36
N PRO A 152 -0.10 28.72 -10.60
CA PRO A 152 0.23 29.71 -11.64
C PRO A 152 -0.11 29.25 -13.05
N ILE A 153 -0.30 27.96 -13.28
CA ILE A 153 -0.61 27.37 -14.59
C ILE A 153 -1.98 26.67 -14.60
N ALA A 154 -2.80 26.88 -13.57
CA ALA A 154 -4.08 26.19 -13.41
C ALA A 154 -4.99 26.33 -14.62
N ASP A 155 -5.07 27.54 -15.22
CA ASP A 155 -5.89 27.81 -16.41
C ASP A 155 -5.41 27.04 -17.68
N ALA A 156 -4.20 26.46 -17.65
CA ALA A 156 -3.63 25.70 -18.75
C ALA A 156 -3.66 24.17 -18.48
N ILE A 157 -4.16 23.77 -17.31
CA ILE A 157 -4.30 22.34 -16.95
C ILE A 157 -5.62 21.84 -17.51
N GLU A 158 -5.52 20.91 -18.45
CA GLU A 158 -6.67 20.25 -19.08
C GLU A 158 -6.72 18.79 -18.69
N SER A 159 -7.87 18.13 -18.88
CA SER A 159 -7.97 16.67 -18.70
C SER A 159 -7.05 15.96 -19.68
N GLY A 160 -6.10 15.17 -19.15
CA GLY A 160 -5.09 14.52 -19.98
C GLY A 160 -4.12 13.67 -19.15
N THR A 161 -3.07 13.16 -19.82
CA THR A 161 -2.00 12.42 -19.16
C THR A 161 -0.82 13.35 -18.90
N TYR A 162 -0.46 13.50 -17.64
CA TYR A 162 0.70 14.28 -17.20
C TYR A 162 1.81 13.35 -16.69
N LEU A 163 3.05 13.72 -16.95
CA LEU A 163 4.22 13.02 -16.41
C LEU A 163 4.80 13.86 -15.28
N LEU A 164 4.80 13.29 -14.07
CA LEU A 164 5.42 13.89 -12.89
C LEU A 164 6.77 13.22 -12.64
N TYR A 165 7.79 14.02 -12.38
CA TYR A 165 9.12 13.54 -12.05
C TYR A 165 9.66 14.24 -10.81
N ASP A 166 10.07 13.45 -9.83
CA ASP A 166 10.79 13.90 -8.64
C ASP A 166 12.11 13.12 -8.54
N GLY A 167 13.22 13.80 -8.76
CA GLY A 167 14.57 13.21 -8.75
C GLY A 167 15.08 12.85 -7.35
N ALA A 168 14.38 13.25 -6.28
CA ALA A 168 14.70 12.99 -4.89
C ALA A 168 13.45 12.57 -4.10
N CYS A 169 12.62 11.72 -4.69
CA CYS A 169 11.24 11.46 -4.25
C CYS A 169 11.09 10.93 -2.83
N GLY A 170 12.13 10.36 -2.21
CA GLY A 170 12.04 9.77 -0.88
C GLY A 170 10.89 8.76 -0.80
N THR A 171 9.91 9.01 0.06
CA THR A 171 8.70 8.19 0.21
C THR A 171 7.62 8.44 -0.87
N GLY A 172 7.87 9.34 -1.81
CA GLY A 172 6.92 9.70 -2.86
C GLY A 172 5.85 10.71 -2.44
N GLY A 173 5.96 11.31 -1.26
CA GLY A 173 4.95 12.23 -0.72
C GLY A 173 4.68 13.42 -1.64
N MET A 174 5.71 13.98 -2.28
CA MET A 174 5.56 15.09 -3.24
C MET A 174 4.79 14.64 -4.48
N LEU A 175 5.09 13.47 -5.03
CA LEU A 175 4.40 12.94 -6.22
C LEU A 175 2.92 12.68 -5.94
N THR A 176 2.59 12.11 -4.78
CA THR A 176 1.20 11.83 -4.39
C THR A 176 0.38 13.12 -4.27
N VAL A 177 0.89 14.13 -3.57
CA VAL A 177 0.19 15.41 -3.42
C VAL A 177 0.12 16.18 -4.73
N ALA A 178 1.14 16.08 -5.58
CA ALA A 178 1.14 16.68 -6.92
C ALA A 178 0.06 16.06 -7.81
N GLU A 179 -0.10 14.73 -7.79
CA GLU A 179 -1.17 14.03 -8.50
C GLU A 179 -2.55 14.49 -8.05
N GLU A 180 -2.79 14.53 -6.72
CA GLU A 180 -4.06 15.00 -6.13
C GLU A 180 -4.36 16.45 -6.56
N THR A 181 -3.37 17.34 -6.48
CA THR A 181 -3.52 18.75 -6.86
C THR A 181 -3.87 18.90 -8.35
N LEU A 182 -3.21 18.13 -9.23
CA LEU A 182 -3.52 18.12 -10.66
C LEU A 182 -4.94 17.62 -10.94
N GLN A 183 -5.37 16.57 -10.24
CA GLN A 183 -6.73 16.02 -10.39
C GLN A 183 -7.81 17.03 -9.95
N GLU A 184 -7.54 17.79 -8.89
CA GLU A 184 -8.43 18.86 -8.41
C GLU A 184 -8.53 20.02 -9.42
N LEU A 185 -7.41 20.38 -10.05
CA LEU A 185 -7.36 21.49 -11.00
C LEU A 185 -7.88 21.14 -12.41
N ALA A 186 -7.88 19.85 -12.78
CA ALA A 186 -8.35 19.37 -14.08
C ALA A 186 -9.87 19.11 -14.14
N GLN A 187 -10.62 19.33 -13.03
CA GLN A 187 -12.08 19.21 -12.96
C GLN A 187 -12.76 20.53 -13.34
#